data_4e55775e5b94d0930af8198bc4b91795
#
_entry.id   4e55775e5b94d0930af8198bc4b91795
#
_cell.length_a   1.000
_cell.length_b   1.000
_cell.length_c   1.000
_cell.angle_alpha   90.00
_cell.angle_beta   90.00
_cell.angle_gamma   90.00
#
_symmetry.space_group_name_H-M   'P 1'
#
loop_
_entity.id
_entity.type
_entity.pdbx_description
1 polymer ?
#
loop_
_entity_poly.entity_id
_entity_poly.type
_entity_poly.pdbx_seq_one_letter_code
_entity_poly.pdbx_strand_id
1 'polypeptide(L)' 'MTNKQEVYELMKTQWEAFEAAHNGTKKRNQADARKAAGEIKKLITPYRAASNEEGRMIS' A
#
# COMPACT_ATOMS: atom_id res chain seq x y z
N MET A 1 0.65 17.55 -5.12
CA MET A 1 -0.55 16.93 -4.54
C MET A 1 -0.59 15.45 -4.93
N THR A 2 -0.78 14.57 -3.94
CA THR A 2 -0.78 13.12 -4.17
C THR A 2 -2.08 12.69 -4.82
N ASN A 3 -2.02 12.07 -5.99
CA ASN A 3 -3.22 11.57 -6.66
C ASN A 3 -3.34 10.04 -6.44
N LYS A 4 -4.50 9.50 -6.84
CA LYS A 4 -4.79 8.09 -6.64
C LYS A 4 -3.75 7.18 -7.30
N GLN A 5 -3.28 7.54 -8.47
CA GLN A 5 -2.30 6.74 -9.20
C GLN A 5 -0.96 6.67 -8.45
N GLU A 6 -0.52 7.79 -7.90
CA GLU A 6 0.73 7.81 -7.13
C GLU A 6 0.62 6.94 -5.87
N VAL A 7 -0.50 7.03 -5.17
CA VAL A 7 -0.73 6.21 -3.98
C VAL A 7 -0.82 4.74 -4.37
N TYR A 8 -1.48 4.44 -5.46
CA TYR A 8 -1.57 3.07 -5.97
C TYR A 8 -0.17 2.48 -6.22
N GLU A 9 0.70 3.24 -6.84
CA GLU A 9 2.06 2.77 -7.13
C GLU A 9 2.87 2.54 -5.87
N LEU A 10 2.70 3.38 -4.86
CA LEU A 10 3.33 3.18 -3.55
C LEU A 10 2.80 1.92 -2.88
N MET A 11 1.50 1.69 -2.94
CA MET A 11 0.88 0.49 -2.40
C MET A 11 1.38 -0.76 -3.11
N LYS A 12 1.51 -0.68 -4.43
CA LYS A 12 2.01 -1.80 -5.23
C LYS A 12 3.43 -2.17 -4.82
N THR A 13 4.29 -1.17 -4.62
CA THR A 13 5.67 -1.40 -4.17
C THR A 13 5.68 -2.09 -2.80
N GLN A 14 4.86 -1.61 -1.87
CA GLN A 14 4.76 -2.22 -0.55
C GLN A 14 4.14 -3.62 -0.62
N TRP A 15 3.18 -3.82 -1.51
CA TRP A 15 2.57 -5.13 -1.71
C TRP A 15 3.60 -6.14 -2.21
N GLU A 16 4.45 -5.75 -3.16
CA GLU A 16 5.50 -6.63 -3.67
C GLU A 16 6.49 -7.00 -2.56
N ALA A 17 6.85 -6.04 -1.71
CA ALA A 17 7.70 -6.30 -0.56
C ALA A 17 7.02 -7.24 0.43
N PHE A 18 5.73 -7.03 0.68
CA PHE A 18 4.94 -7.88 1.56
C PHE A 18 4.87 -9.31 1.01
N GLU A 19 4.60 -9.45 -0.27
CA GLU A 19 4.47 -10.76 -0.91
C GLU A 19 5.79 -11.53 -0.85
N ALA A 20 6.90 -10.87 -1.12
CA ALA A 20 8.22 -11.49 -1.03
C ALA A 20 8.50 -11.97 0.39
N ALA A 21 8.18 -11.15 1.40
CA ALA A 21 8.37 -11.51 2.79
C ALA A 21 7.40 -12.61 3.23
N HIS A 22 6.17 -12.56 2.73
CA HIS A 22 5.14 -13.56 3.04
C HIS A 22 5.57 -14.96 2.55
N ASN A 23 6.16 -15.02 1.37
CA ASN A 23 6.61 -16.28 0.78
C ASN A 23 7.91 -16.80 1.40
N GLY A 24 8.58 -15.98 2.21
CA GLY A 24 9.80 -16.40 2.89
C GLY A 24 9.52 -17.35 4.05
N THR A 25 10.51 -18.19 4.37
CA THR A 25 10.35 -19.21 5.42
C THR A 25 11.06 -18.86 6.73
N LYS A 26 11.81 -17.76 6.77
CA LYS A 26 12.58 -17.36 7.94
C LYS A 26 11.76 -16.46 8.86
N LYS A 27 12.09 -16.46 10.16
CA LYS A 27 11.44 -15.55 11.13
C LYS A 27 11.56 -14.09 10.72
N ARG A 28 12.70 -13.73 10.17
CA ARG A 28 12.95 -12.39 9.67
C ARG A 28 11.91 -11.97 8.63
N ASN A 29 11.55 -12.91 7.75
CA ASN A 29 10.55 -12.65 6.72
C ASN A 29 9.18 -12.37 7.32
N GLN A 30 8.83 -13.03 8.41
CA GLN A 30 7.55 -12.78 9.09
C GLN A 30 7.49 -11.36 9.65
N ALA A 31 8.58 -10.90 10.26
CA ALA A 31 8.65 -9.53 10.76
C ALA A 31 8.56 -8.51 9.64
N ASP A 32 9.27 -8.77 8.54
CA ASP A 32 9.25 -7.91 7.35
C ASP A 32 7.86 -7.85 6.72
N ALA A 33 7.17 -8.99 6.67
CA ALA A 33 5.81 -9.05 6.15
C ALA A 33 4.86 -8.19 6.98
N ARG A 34 4.95 -8.27 8.32
CA ARG A 34 4.12 -7.44 9.19
C ARG A 34 4.42 -5.95 9.03
N LYS A 35 5.68 -5.61 8.85
CA LYS A 35 6.09 -4.22 8.63
C LYS A 35 5.51 -3.70 7.31
N ALA A 36 5.64 -4.48 6.23
CA ALA A 36 5.10 -4.10 4.93
C ALA A 36 3.58 -3.98 4.98
N ALA A 37 2.90 -4.88 5.68
CA ALA A 37 1.45 -4.80 5.85
C ALA A 37 1.05 -3.52 6.58
N GLY A 38 1.82 -3.10 7.57
CA GLY A 38 1.60 -1.84 8.27
C GLY A 38 1.75 -0.63 7.36
N GLU A 39 2.72 -0.66 6.47
CA GLU A 39 2.91 0.42 5.50
C GLU A 39 1.75 0.48 4.50
N ILE A 40 1.25 -0.66 4.04
CA ILE A 40 0.07 -0.71 3.17
C ILE A 40 -1.14 -0.10 3.89
N LYS A 41 -1.32 -0.44 5.16
CA LYS A 41 -2.41 0.12 5.96
C LYS A 41 -2.34 1.65 6.02
N LYS A 42 -1.15 2.21 6.19
CA LYS A 42 -0.96 3.66 6.23
C LYS A 42 -1.33 4.31 4.90
N LEU A 43 -1.13 3.62 3.79
CA LEU A 43 -1.43 4.15 2.46
C LEU A 43 -2.91 4.06 2.10
N ILE A 44 -3.69 3.24 2.81
CA ILE A 44 -5.12 3.11 2.54
C ILE A 44 -5.85 4.44 2.75
N THR A 45 -5.54 5.17 3.81
CA THR A 45 -6.18 6.45 4.10
C THR A 45 -5.97 7.48 2.98
N PRO A 46 -4.73 7.77 2.56
CA PRO A 46 -4.53 8.70 1.44
C PRO A 46 -5.10 8.19 0.13
N TYR A 47 -5.11 6.86 -0.08
CA TYR A 47 -5.74 6.30 -1.27
C TYR A 47 -7.24 6.59 -1.29
N ARG A 48 -7.92 6.36 -0.19
CA ARG A 48 -9.36 6.62 -0.09
C ARG A 48 -9.68 8.09 -0.28
N ALA A 49 -8.88 8.97 0.30
CA ALA A 49 -9.06 10.41 0.15
C ALA A 49 -8.89 10.83 -1.32
N ALA A 50 -7.84 10.34 -1.98
CA ALA A 50 -7.58 10.65 -3.38
C ALA A 50 -8.68 10.09 -4.29
N SER A 51 -9.16 8.88 -4.00
CA SER A 51 -10.24 8.25 -4.76
C SER A 51 -11.55 9.03 -4.63
N ASN A 52 -11.87 9.50 -3.43
CA ASN A 52 -13.08 10.29 -3.22
C ASN A 52 -13.00 11.63 -3.96
N GLU A 53 -11.84 12.25 -3.93
CA GLU A 53 -11.63 13.53 -4.62
C GLU A 53 -11.77 13.36 -6.13
N GLU A 54 -11.18 12.32 -6.70
CA GLU A 54 -11.31 12.04 -8.13
C GLU A 54 -12.75 11.70 -8.50
N GLY A 55 -13.45 11.00 -7.62
CA GLY A 55 -14.86 10.68 -7.82
C GLY A 55 -15.73 11.92 -7.93
N ARG A 56 -15.43 12.94 -7.13
CA ARG A 56 -16.14 14.22 -7.20
C ARG A 56 -15.89 14.93 -8.52
N MET A 57 -14.68 14.79 -9.07
CA MET A 57 -14.33 15.42 -10.34
C MET A 57 -15.00 14.74 -11.52
N ILE A 58 -15.25 13.45 -11.42
CA ILE A 58 -15.89 12.66 -12.48
C ILE A 58 -17.41 12.87 -12.48
N SER A 59 -18.01 13.04 -11.33
CA SER A 59 -19.45 13.23 -11.20
C SER A 59 -19.83 14.69 -11.37
#